data_252660bcf499bc0846c91b764b17db58
#
_entry.id   252660bcf499bc0846c91b764b17db58
#
_cell.length_a   1.000
_cell.length_b   1.000
_cell.length_c   1.000
_cell.angle_alpha   90.00
_cell.angle_beta   90.00
_cell.angle_gamma   90.00
#
_symmetry.space_group_name_H-M   'P 1'
#
loop_
_entity.id
_entity.type
_entity.pdbx_description
1 polymer ?
#
loop_
_entity_poly.entity_id
_entity_poly.type
_entity_poly.pdbx_seq_one_letter_code
_entity_poly.pdbx_strand_id
1 'polypeptide(L)'
;MKRILLICIAVMSMQMTSAQQDSAFTAGEWFKFKMSYSNWLKAGNATLTVKDAKIDDKEVYHVVGKGWTTGMIKWFFKVKDRYESYFDQDSIRPYKFVRNIDEGGHTKDLEIDFDQVNHKAHINNKKKKTKKVIDTKPNIQDMVSTFYYLRNNLEIGKLKVGDEVKIDMFFDEENYGFKLKYLGEETIETEFGNIESLKFRPYVMAGRVFKEEESLTLWVSKDKNKVPLRIKADLAVGSLRADLEAFKGLKHPFKIVVNN
;
A
#
# COMPACT_ATOMS: atom_id res chain seq x y z
N MET A 1 64.75 -31.53 -23.31
CA MET A 1 63.32 -31.68 -23.61
C MET A 1 62.56 -31.02 -22.45
N LYS A 2 62.06 -29.79 -22.69
CA LYS A 2 61.31 -28.99 -21.71
C LYS A 2 59.83 -29.33 -21.87
N ARG A 3 59.21 -29.91 -20.84
CA ARG A 3 57.74 -30.09 -20.82
C ARG A 3 57.10 -28.79 -20.34
N ILE A 4 56.32 -28.16 -21.20
CA ILE A 4 55.50 -27.00 -20.89
C ILE A 4 54.21 -27.55 -20.29
N LEU A 5 53.97 -27.24 -19.02
CA LEU A 5 52.75 -27.57 -18.32
C LEU A 5 51.76 -26.42 -18.55
N LEU A 6 50.74 -26.63 -19.40
CA LEU A 6 49.62 -25.70 -19.61
C LEU A 6 48.63 -25.81 -18.44
N ILE A 7 48.64 -24.83 -17.56
CA ILE A 7 47.60 -24.69 -16.52
C ILE A 7 46.44 -23.95 -17.14
N CYS A 8 45.36 -24.66 -17.47
CA CYS A 8 44.07 -24.08 -17.81
C CYS A 8 43.39 -23.58 -16.50
N ILE A 9 43.51 -22.28 -16.25
CA ILE A 9 42.70 -21.64 -15.20
C ILE A 9 41.28 -21.46 -15.76
N ALA A 10 40.38 -22.36 -15.41
CA ALA A 10 38.96 -22.18 -15.64
C ALA A 10 38.46 -21.08 -14.67
N VAL A 11 38.31 -19.86 -15.18
CA VAL A 11 37.62 -18.80 -14.48
C VAL A 11 36.15 -19.15 -14.48
N MET A 12 35.71 -19.80 -13.40
CA MET A 12 34.30 -20.05 -13.12
C MET A 12 33.68 -18.72 -12.71
N SER A 13 33.15 -17.98 -13.71
CA SER A 13 32.33 -16.80 -13.43
C SER A 13 31.05 -17.26 -12.67
N MET A 14 31.10 -17.20 -11.37
CA MET A 14 29.91 -17.26 -10.54
C MET A 14 29.03 -16.05 -10.91
N GLN A 15 28.10 -16.26 -11.84
CA GLN A 15 26.98 -15.35 -11.98
C GLN A 15 26.20 -15.43 -10.66
N MET A 16 26.40 -14.44 -9.79
CA MET A 16 25.48 -14.17 -8.70
C MET A 16 24.16 -13.77 -9.35
N THR A 17 23.30 -14.73 -9.61
CA THR A 17 21.88 -14.48 -9.84
C THR A 17 21.38 -13.86 -8.54
N SER A 18 21.30 -12.53 -8.50
CA SER A 18 20.51 -11.84 -7.49
C SER A 18 19.12 -12.46 -7.60
N ALA A 19 18.73 -13.24 -6.60
CA ALA A 19 17.37 -13.74 -6.50
C ALA A 19 16.48 -12.50 -6.40
N GLN A 20 15.93 -12.07 -7.52
CA GLN A 20 14.96 -10.98 -7.56
C GLN A 20 13.82 -11.42 -6.63
N GLN A 21 13.61 -10.66 -5.56
CA GLN A 21 12.60 -10.98 -4.57
C GLN A 21 11.25 -11.11 -5.30
N ASP A 22 10.60 -12.26 -5.17
CA ASP A 22 9.36 -12.55 -5.88
C ASP A 22 8.27 -11.57 -5.43
N SER A 23 8.01 -10.54 -6.26
CA SER A 23 7.08 -9.45 -5.94
C SER A 23 5.67 -9.98 -5.65
N ALA A 24 5.00 -9.44 -4.65
CA ALA A 24 3.64 -9.80 -4.28
C ALA A 24 2.55 -9.33 -5.28
N PHE A 25 2.90 -8.49 -6.24
CA PHE A 25 1.97 -7.89 -7.19
C PHE A 25 2.63 -7.60 -8.53
N THR A 26 1.82 -7.22 -9.52
CA THR A 26 2.27 -6.83 -10.87
C THR A 26 1.32 -5.80 -11.48
N ALA A 27 1.73 -5.18 -12.59
CA ALA A 27 0.82 -4.36 -13.38
C ALA A 27 -0.40 -5.17 -13.86
N GLY A 28 -1.54 -4.52 -13.93
CA GLY A 28 -2.84 -5.15 -14.20
C GLY A 28 -3.59 -5.56 -12.94
N GLU A 29 -2.95 -5.56 -11.76
CA GLU A 29 -3.65 -5.80 -10.49
C GLU A 29 -4.72 -4.72 -10.26
N TRP A 30 -5.91 -5.17 -9.87
CA TRP A 30 -7.02 -4.30 -9.56
C TRP A 30 -7.85 -4.90 -8.44
N PHE A 31 -8.20 -4.04 -7.47
CA PHE A 31 -9.09 -4.36 -6.37
C PHE A 31 -10.31 -3.44 -6.36
N LYS A 32 -11.45 -3.97 -5.95
CA LYS A 32 -12.66 -3.22 -5.63
C LYS A 32 -13.12 -3.58 -4.24
N PHE A 33 -13.42 -2.56 -3.44
CA PHE A 33 -13.92 -2.69 -2.09
C PHE A 33 -15.31 -2.11 -1.97
N LYS A 34 -16.16 -2.81 -1.25
CA LYS A 34 -17.45 -2.34 -0.76
C LYS A 34 -17.26 -1.74 0.61
N MET A 35 -17.66 -0.50 0.78
CA MET A 35 -17.58 0.20 2.06
C MET A 35 -18.93 0.19 2.76
N SER A 36 -18.93 -0.14 4.06
CA SER A 36 -20.12 -0.16 4.91
C SER A 36 -19.88 0.60 6.21
N TYR A 37 -20.90 1.29 6.69
CA TYR A 37 -20.93 1.93 8.01
C TYR A 37 -21.68 1.02 8.98
N SER A 38 -21.11 0.80 10.18
CA SER A 38 -21.65 -0.08 11.23
C SER A 38 -22.08 -1.46 10.71
N ASN A 39 -21.35 -2.01 9.72
CA ASN A 39 -21.50 -3.33 9.09
C ASN A 39 -22.75 -3.56 8.22
N TRP A 40 -23.73 -2.67 8.21
CA TRP A 40 -24.99 -2.89 7.48
C TRP A 40 -25.33 -1.80 6.46
N LEU A 41 -24.97 -0.54 6.72
CA LEU A 41 -25.32 0.56 5.84
C LEU A 41 -24.24 0.71 4.74
N LYS A 42 -24.61 0.48 3.48
CA LYS A 42 -23.70 0.71 2.36
C LYS A 42 -23.28 2.18 2.32
N ALA A 43 -21.98 2.43 2.48
CA ALA A 43 -21.41 3.79 2.54
C ALA A 43 -20.80 4.23 1.21
N GLY A 44 -20.17 3.32 0.47
CA GLY A 44 -19.47 3.68 -0.75
C GLY A 44 -18.72 2.51 -1.37
N ASN A 45 -17.77 2.86 -2.23
CA ASN A 45 -16.84 1.92 -2.84
C ASN A 45 -15.45 2.54 -2.89
N ALA A 46 -14.44 1.68 -2.97
CA ALA A 46 -13.09 2.09 -3.30
C ALA A 46 -12.50 1.15 -4.36
N THR A 47 -11.53 1.64 -5.12
CA THR A 47 -10.75 0.84 -6.06
C THR A 47 -9.28 1.14 -5.92
N LEU A 48 -8.44 0.15 -6.20
CA LEU A 48 -7.00 0.29 -6.28
C LEU A 48 -6.54 -0.41 -7.56
N THR A 49 -5.69 0.26 -8.36
CA THR A 49 -5.27 -0.22 -9.68
C THR A 49 -3.79 0.00 -9.85
N VAL A 50 -3.05 -1.03 -10.28
CA VAL A 50 -1.63 -0.97 -10.64
C VAL A 50 -1.48 -0.97 -12.16
N LYS A 51 -0.67 -0.06 -12.69
CA LYS A 51 -0.33 0.04 -14.12
C LYS A 51 1.16 0.24 -14.29
N ASP A 52 1.70 -0.18 -15.44
CA ASP A 52 3.01 0.28 -15.88
C ASP A 52 2.94 1.73 -16.33
N ALA A 53 3.98 2.49 -16.05
CA ALA A 53 4.15 3.87 -16.48
C ALA A 53 5.65 4.20 -16.58
N LYS A 54 5.96 5.43 -17.04
CA LYS A 54 7.32 5.99 -17.10
C LYS A 54 7.35 7.38 -16.49
N ILE A 55 8.40 7.66 -15.74
CA ILE A 55 8.78 9.00 -15.31
C ILE A 55 10.25 9.21 -15.69
N ASP A 56 10.54 10.23 -16.51
CA ASP A 56 11.90 10.56 -16.95
C ASP A 56 12.70 9.30 -17.42
N ASP A 57 12.11 8.53 -18.34
CA ASP A 57 12.64 7.28 -18.91
C ASP A 57 12.79 6.10 -17.91
N LYS A 58 12.39 6.24 -16.66
CA LYS A 58 12.38 5.15 -15.68
C LYS A 58 11.05 4.41 -15.72
N GLU A 59 11.13 3.08 -15.79
CA GLU A 59 9.96 2.22 -15.63
C GLU A 59 9.48 2.27 -14.18
N VAL A 60 8.20 2.58 -13.98
CA VAL A 60 7.57 2.69 -12.66
C VAL A 60 6.23 2.00 -12.65
N TYR A 61 5.76 1.62 -11.46
CA TYR A 61 4.35 1.36 -11.27
C TYR A 61 3.61 2.68 -10.98
N HIS A 62 2.49 2.87 -11.68
CA HIS A 62 1.51 3.91 -11.39
C HIS A 62 0.31 3.27 -10.70
N VAL A 63 0.15 3.54 -9.43
CA VAL A 63 -0.97 3.06 -8.62
C VAL A 63 -1.99 4.16 -8.42
N VAL A 64 -3.26 3.83 -8.67
CA VAL A 64 -4.39 4.76 -8.52
C VAL A 64 -5.39 4.18 -7.55
N GLY A 65 -5.54 4.83 -6.40
CA GLY A 65 -6.59 4.60 -5.43
C GLY A 65 -7.73 5.62 -5.62
N LYS A 66 -8.98 5.15 -5.64
CA LYS A 66 -10.17 6.00 -5.68
C LYS A 66 -11.15 5.55 -4.61
N GLY A 67 -11.79 6.51 -3.93
CA GLY A 67 -12.85 6.26 -2.97
C GLY A 67 -14.03 7.21 -3.22
N TRP A 68 -15.25 6.71 -3.09
CA TRP A 68 -16.44 7.55 -3.22
C TRP A 68 -17.63 7.01 -2.44
N THR A 69 -18.43 7.92 -1.89
CA THR A 69 -19.69 7.58 -1.23
C THR A 69 -20.81 7.32 -2.24
N THR A 70 -21.73 6.43 -1.86
CA THR A 70 -22.91 6.06 -2.66
C THR A 70 -24.18 6.09 -1.82
N GLY A 71 -25.34 5.94 -2.48
CA GLY A 71 -26.64 5.86 -1.81
C GLY A 71 -26.96 7.08 -0.95
N MET A 72 -27.65 6.87 0.17
CA MET A 72 -28.07 7.93 1.08
C MET A 72 -26.91 8.65 1.76
N ILE A 73 -25.81 7.94 2.06
CA ILE A 73 -24.62 8.55 2.69
C ILE A 73 -24.08 9.71 1.85
N LYS A 74 -24.11 9.60 0.52
CA LYS A 74 -23.65 10.67 -0.38
C LYS A 74 -24.41 12.00 -0.20
N TRP A 75 -25.65 11.96 0.29
CA TRP A 75 -26.45 13.16 0.50
C TRP A 75 -26.06 13.92 1.78
N PHE A 76 -25.56 13.19 2.77
CA PHE A 76 -25.15 13.77 4.06
C PHE A 76 -23.64 14.04 4.11
N PHE A 77 -22.85 13.15 3.50
CA PHE A 77 -21.40 13.25 3.50
C PHE A 77 -20.82 12.73 2.16
N LYS A 78 -20.63 13.65 1.23
CA LYS A 78 -20.07 13.32 -0.08
C LYS A 78 -18.56 13.13 0.04
N VAL A 79 -18.05 11.98 -0.41
CA VAL A 79 -16.63 11.71 -0.58
C VAL A 79 -16.33 11.45 -2.05
N LYS A 80 -15.27 12.06 -2.55
CA LYS A 80 -14.68 11.78 -3.86
C LYS A 80 -13.17 11.96 -3.74
N ASP A 81 -12.48 10.87 -3.49
CA ASP A 81 -11.05 10.86 -3.27
C ASP A 81 -10.29 10.15 -4.38
N ARG A 82 -9.12 10.68 -4.69
CA ARG A 82 -8.16 10.11 -5.61
C ARG A 82 -6.76 10.28 -5.04
N TYR A 83 -6.07 9.15 -4.90
CA TYR A 83 -4.67 9.06 -4.52
C TYR A 83 -3.91 8.37 -5.64
N GLU A 84 -2.73 8.89 -5.98
CA GLU A 84 -1.86 8.26 -6.97
C GLU A 84 -0.44 8.22 -6.44
N SER A 85 0.25 7.11 -6.71
CA SER A 85 1.67 7.00 -6.45
C SER A 85 2.36 6.43 -7.67
N TYR A 86 3.51 7.00 -8.00
CA TYR A 86 4.42 6.51 -9.02
C TYR A 86 5.69 6.11 -8.32
N PHE A 87 6.01 4.82 -8.32
CA PHE A 87 7.16 4.29 -7.61
C PHE A 87 7.94 3.28 -8.45
N ASP A 88 9.22 3.18 -8.12
CA ASP A 88 10.16 2.24 -8.74
C ASP A 88 9.66 0.80 -8.64
N GLN A 89 9.79 0.02 -9.71
CA GLN A 89 9.27 -1.35 -9.78
C GLN A 89 9.99 -2.34 -8.85
N ASP A 90 11.27 -2.11 -8.58
CA ASP A 90 12.09 -3.00 -7.77
C ASP A 90 12.13 -2.56 -6.30
N SER A 91 12.49 -1.30 -6.06
CA SER A 91 12.70 -0.77 -4.70
C SER A 91 11.42 -0.24 -4.04
N ILE A 92 10.33 -0.05 -4.81
CA ILE A 92 9.05 0.54 -4.37
C ILE A 92 9.23 1.97 -3.82
N ARG A 93 10.33 2.67 -4.14
CA ARG A 93 10.54 4.06 -3.73
C ARG A 93 9.73 5.01 -4.58
N PRO A 94 8.88 5.88 -3.98
CA PRO A 94 8.06 6.81 -4.75
C PRO A 94 8.90 7.93 -5.38
N TYR A 95 8.54 8.28 -6.60
CA TYR A 95 9.01 9.47 -7.31
C TYR A 95 7.96 10.58 -7.29
N LYS A 96 6.67 10.21 -7.33
CA LYS A 96 5.57 11.16 -7.33
C LYS A 96 4.38 10.63 -6.56
N PHE A 97 3.73 11.51 -5.80
CA PHE A 97 2.46 11.25 -5.12
C PHE A 97 1.45 12.36 -5.43
N VAL A 98 0.21 11.97 -5.70
CA VAL A 98 -0.90 12.91 -5.91
C VAL A 98 -2.01 12.62 -4.92
N ARG A 99 -2.51 13.66 -4.28
CA ARG A 99 -3.66 13.60 -3.38
C ARG A 99 -4.70 14.63 -3.80
N ASN A 100 -5.80 14.16 -4.39
CA ASN A 100 -6.95 14.99 -4.75
C ASN A 100 -8.18 14.44 -4.05
N ILE A 101 -8.68 15.15 -3.04
CA ILE A 101 -9.77 14.71 -2.18
C ILE A 101 -10.85 15.75 -2.02
N ASP A 102 -12.11 15.28 -1.85
CA ASP A 102 -13.28 16.04 -1.45
C ASP A 102 -14.08 15.22 -0.44
N GLU A 103 -13.90 15.51 0.85
CA GLU A 103 -14.52 14.83 1.99
C GLU A 103 -15.47 15.79 2.71
N GLY A 104 -16.73 15.84 2.28
CA GLY A 104 -17.74 16.72 2.86
C GLY A 104 -17.37 18.20 2.75
N GLY A 105 -16.73 18.60 1.64
CA GLY A 105 -16.27 19.98 1.41
C GLY A 105 -14.85 20.27 1.92
N HIS A 106 -14.24 19.36 2.71
CA HIS A 106 -12.81 19.43 2.99
C HIS A 106 -12.05 18.91 1.78
N THR A 107 -11.35 19.82 1.07
CA THR A 107 -10.67 19.47 -0.17
C THR A 107 -9.17 19.69 -0.07
N LYS A 108 -8.38 18.79 -0.66
CA LYS A 108 -6.94 18.95 -0.91
C LYS A 108 -6.65 18.66 -2.38
N ASP A 109 -5.69 19.37 -2.95
CA ASP A 109 -5.13 19.10 -4.27
C ASP A 109 -3.62 19.30 -4.19
N LEU A 110 -2.92 18.23 -3.89
CA LEU A 110 -1.48 18.18 -3.65
C LEU A 110 -0.79 17.28 -4.68
N GLU A 111 0.34 17.73 -5.17
CA GLU A 111 1.29 16.95 -5.95
C GLU A 111 2.65 17.05 -5.26
N ILE A 112 3.29 15.91 -5.04
CA ILE A 112 4.57 15.82 -4.34
C ILE A 112 5.53 15.03 -5.23
N ASP A 113 6.64 15.65 -5.62
CA ASP A 113 7.73 14.98 -6.31
C ASP A 113 8.84 14.69 -5.29
N PHE A 114 9.27 13.41 -5.21
CA PHE A 114 10.29 12.95 -4.27
C PHE A 114 11.65 12.88 -4.93
N ASP A 115 12.60 13.67 -4.45
CA ASP A 115 14.02 13.50 -4.73
C ASP A 115 14.62 12.53 -3.68
N GLN A 116 14.65 11.25 -4.04
CA GLN A 116 15.15 10.19 -3.16
C GLN A 116 16.67 10.24 -2.97
N VAL A 117 17.40 10.94 -3.84
CA VAL A 117 18.87 11.08 -3.76
C VAL A 117 19.24 12.18 -2.76
N ASN A 118 18.59 13.34 -2.87
CA ASN A 118 18.85 14.49 -2.02
C ASN A 118 17.92 14.54 -0.79
N HIS A 119 17.08 13.53 -0.62
CA HIS A 119 16.12 13.40 0.49
C HIS A 119 15.23 14.64 0.65
N LYS A 120 14.53 15.00 -0.44
CA LYS A 120 13.63 16.14 -0.48
C LYS A 120 12.26 15.76 -1.05
N ALA A 121 11.21 16.36 -0.49
CA ALA A 121 9.86 16.37 -1.04
C ALA A 121 9.54 17.77 -1.58
N HIS A 122 9.30 17.87 -2.90
CA HIS A 122 8.86 19.07 -3.56
C HIS A 122 7.34 19.08 -3.64
N ILE A 123 6.70 19.92 -2.86
CA ILE A 123 5.25 19.95 -2.67
C ILE A 123 4.67 21.08 -3.50
N ASN A 124 3.70 20.75 -4.37
CA ASN A 124 2.89 21.70 -5.10
C ASN A 124 1.44 21.60 -4.62
N ASN A 125 1.02 22.55 -3.79
CA ASN A 125 -0.37 22.67 -3.36
C ASN A 125 -1.15 23.49 -4.38
N LYS A 126 -1.82 22.82 -5.31
CA LYS A 126 -2.57 23.45 -6.41
C LYS A 126 -3.74 24.27 -5.91
N LYS A 127 -4.40 23.84 -4.83
CA LYS A 127 -5.53 24.57 -4.23
C LYS A 127 -5.09 25.88 -3.59
N LYS A 128 -3.99 25.86 -2.81
CA LYS A 128 -3.45 27.03 -2.12
C LYS A 128 -2.52 27.87 -3.03
N LYS A 129 -2.16 27.35 -4.20
CA LYS A 129 -1.17 27.92 -5.13
C LYS A 129 0.20 28.18 -4.45
N THR A 130 0.62 27.26 -3.59
CA THR A 130 1.91 27.35 -2.86
C THR A 130 2.81 26.19 -3.23
N LYS A 131 4.12 26.46 -3.19
CA LYS A 131 5.17 25.44 -3.36
C LYS A 131 6.05 25.44 -2.12
N LYS A 132 6.47 24.26 -1.70
CA LYS A 132 7.38 24.05 -0.57
C LYS A 132 8.38 22.95 -0.90
N VAL A 133 9.54 22.98 -0.28
CA VAL A 133 10.50 21.89 -0.26
C VAL A 133 10.75 21.52 1.20
N ILE A 134 10.64 20.24 1.51
CA ILE A 134 10.81 19.72 2.88
C ILE A 134 11.82 18.59 2.81
N ASP A 135 12.75 18.57 3.78
CA ASP A 135 13.70 17.47 3.93
C ASP A 135 12.98 16.20 4.35
N THR A 136 13.32 15.07 3.72
CA THR A 136 12.77 13.78 4.04
C THR A 136 13.82 12.86 4.65
N LYS A 137 13.36 11.79 5.29
CA LYS A 137 14.26 10.71 5.65
C LYS A 137 14.66 9.88 4.43
N PRO A 138 15.78 9.14 4.49
CA PRO A 138 16.18 8.20 3.44
C PRO A 138 15.09 7.14 3.20
N ASN A 139 14.88 6.74 1.93
CA ASN A 139 13.90 5.74 1.53
C ASN A 139 12.46 6.06 1.97
N ILE A 140 12.13 7.34 2.07
CA ILE A 140 10.80 7.81 2.46
C ILE A 140 9.73 7.21 1.53
N GLN A 141 8.62 6.80 2.10
CA GLN A 141 7.46 6.27 1.38
C GLN A 141 6.32 7.29 1.38
N ASP A 142 5.43 7.24 0.39
CA ASP A 142 4.10 7.84 0.50
C ASP A 142 3.07 6.83 1.06
N MET A 143 1.84 7.26 1.28
CA MET A 143 0.78 6.41 1.84
C MET A 143 0.46 5.18 0.96
N VAL A 144 0.51 5.33 -0.37
CA VAL A 144 0.19 4.25 -1.31
C VAL A 144 1.40 3.33 -1.47
N SER A 145 2.59 3.88 -1.69
CA SER A 145 3.82 3.08 -1.81
C SER A 145 4.16 2.32 -0.54
N THR A 146 3.83 2.86 0.67
CA THR A 146 3.96 2.14 1.94
C THR A 146 3.22 0.80 1.93
N PHE A 147 1.98 0.76 1.42
CA PHE A 147 1.20 -0.46 1.33
C PHE A 147 1.85 -1.50 0.41
N TYR A 148 2.32 -1.10 -0.77
CA TYR A 148 2.99 -2.00 -1.72
C TYR A 148 4.37 -2.43 -1.24
N TYR A 149 5.12 -1.54 -0.59
CA TYR A 149 6.39 -1.87 0.04
C TYR A 149 6.23 -2.96 1.11
N LEU A 150 5.22 -2.83 1.97
CA LEU A 150 4.90 -3.84 2.99
C LEU A 150 4.52 -5.17 2.35
N ARG A 151 3.70 -5.20 1.32
CA ARG A 151 3.33 -6.44 0.61
C ARG A 151 4.55 -7.20 0.09
N ASN A 152 5.55 -6.48 -0.43
CA ASN A 152 6.78 -7.10 -0.91
C ASN A 152 7.73 -7.52 0.21
N ASN A 153 7.88 -6.72 1.25
CA ASN A 153 8.96 -6.85 2.21
C ASN A 153 8.57 -7.53 3.54
N LEU A 154 7.28 -7.78 3.79
CA LEU A 154 6.86 -8.53 4.97
C LEU A 154 7.20 -10.01 4.84
N GLU A 155 8.16 -10.47 5.64
CA GLU A 155 8.53 -11.87 5.77
C GLU A 155 7.60 -12.57 6.77
N ILE A 156 6.48 -13.09 6.28
CA ILE A 156 5.41 -13.68 7.12
C ILE A 156 5.94 -14.74 8.08
N GLY A 157 6.83 -15.62 7.61
CA GLY A 157 7.38 -16.72 8.42
C GLY A 157 8.25 -16.29 9.60
N LYS A 158 8.66 -15.03 9.67
CA LYS A 158 9.47 -14.47 10.75
C LYS A 158 8.67 -13.65 11.76
N LEU A 159 7.41 -13.32 11.46
CA LEU A 159 6.57 -12.49 12.31
C LEU A 159 6.07 -13.25 13.54
N LYS A 160 6.20 -12.62 14.72
CA LYS A 160 5.58 -13.05 15.97
C LYS A 160 4.49 -12.06 16.36
N VAL A 161 3.44 -12.57 17.02
CA VAL A 161 2.36 -11.70 17.53
C VAL A 161 2.95 -10.63 18.44
N GLY A 162 2.62 -9.37 18.15
CA GLY A 162 3.15 -8.21 18.85
C GLY A 162 4.29 -7.49 18.13
N ASP A 163 4.93 -8.11 17.13
CA ASP A 163 5.99 -7.46 16.36
C ASP A 163 5.48 -6.22 15.63
N GLU A 164 6.32 -5.18 15.60
CA GLU A 164 6.05 -3.92 14.92
C GLU A 164 7.02 -3.71 13.75
N VAL A 165 6.46 -3.45 12.57
CA VAL A 165 7.22 -2.98 11.41
C VAL A 165 7.09 -1.47 11.35
N LYS A 166 8.23 -0.77 11.22
CA LYS A 166 8.29 0.70 11.15
C LYS A 166 8.77 1.14 9.78
N ILE A 167 8.10 2.16 9.22
CA ILE A 167 8.42 2.75 7.92
C ILE A 167 8.36 4.26 8.04
N ASP A 168 9.37 4.93 7.52
CA ASP A 168 9.34 6.38 7.37
C ASP A 168 8.44 6.75 6.17
N MET A 169 7.35 7.45 6.45
CA MET A 169 6.35 7.88 5.47
C MET A 169 6.27 9.40 5.44
N PHE A 170 6.02 9.96 4.27
CA PHE A 170 5.72 11.38 4.11
C PHE A 170 4.20 11.55 3.96
N PHE A 171 3.59 12.25 4.88
CA PHE A 171 2.15 12.48 4.90
C PHE A 171 1.80 13.86 5.44
N ASP A 172 0.83 14.53 4.85
CA ASP A 172 0.37 15.88 5.23
C ASP A 172 1.50 16.91 5.41
N GLU A 173 2.49 16.90 4.49
CA GLU A 173 3.65 17.80 4.43
C GLU A 173 4.66 17.56 5.57
N GLU A 174 4.71 16.39 6.19
CA GLU A 174 5.66 16.05 7.26
C GLU A 174 6.17 14.60 7.18
N ASN A 175 7.32 14.35 7.82
CA ASN A 175 7.83 13.00 8.01
C ASN A 175 7.05 12.34 9.15
N TYR A 176 6.44 11.21 8.85
CA TYR A 176 5.62 10.43 9.77
C TYR A 176 6.18 9.02 9.95
N GLY A 177 6.43 8.65 11.20
CA GLY A 177 6.86 7.29 11.55
C GLY A 177 5.66 6.33 11.58
N PHE A 178 5.34 5.73 10.44
CA PHE A 178 4.26 4.74 10.36
C PHE A 178 4.66 3.44 11.06
N LYS A 179 3.73 2.84 11.81
CA LYS A 179 3.89 1.54 12.45
C LYS A 179 2.78 0.58 12.03
N LEU A 180 3.15 -0.66 11.80
CA LEU A 180 2.24 -1.76 11.55
C LEU A 180 2.52 -2.88 12.56
N LYS A 181 1.58 -3.15 13.46
CA LYS A 181 1.68 -4.21 14.47
C LYS A 181 1.02 -5.49 13.97
N TYR A 182 1.73 -6.60 14.09
CA TYR A 182 1.17 -7.90 13.78
C TYR A 182 0.35 -8.45 14.95
N LEU A 183 -0.90 -8.83 14.69
CA LEU A 183 -1.84 -9.32 15.70
C LEU A 183 -2.06 -10.83 15.64
N GLY A 184 -1.51 -11.53 14.64
CA GLY A 184 -1.67 -12.96 14.46
C GLY A 184 -2.42 -13.34 13.18
N GLU A 185 -2.87 -14.57 13.14
CA GLU A 185 -3.58 -15.17 12.02
C GLU A 185 -5.05 -15.38 12.38
N GLU A 186 -5.91 -15.28 11.37
CA GLU A 186 -7.36 -15.45 11.55
C GLU A 186 -7.96 -15.90 10.22
N THR A 187 -8.85 -16.91 10.24
CA THR A 187 -9.66 -17.21 9.07
C THR A 187 -10.87 -16.32 9.07
N ILE A 188 -11.07 -15.55 7.99
CA ILE A 188 -12.21 -14.65 7.86
C ILE A 188 -13.12 -15.07 6.73
N GLU A 189 -14.43 -14.94 6.94
CA GLU A 189 -15.44 -15.09 5.90
C GLU A 189 -15.43 -13.85 4.99
N THR A 190 -15.41 -14.08 3.68
CA THR A 190 -15.37 -13.06 2.63
C THR A 190 -16.42 -13.39 1.55
N GLU A 191 -16.62 -12.49 0.57
CA GLU A 191 -17.45 -12.76 -0.63
C GLU A 191 -16.93 -13.96 -1.47
N PHE A 192 -15.68 -14.38 -1.25
CA PHE A 192 -15.02 -15.51 -1.97
C PHE A 192 -15.01 -16.81 -1.15
N GLY A 193 -15.61 -16.84 0.04
CA GLY A 193 -15.52 -17.92 1.02
C GLY A 193 -14.54 -17.62 2.16
N ASN A 194 -14.16 -18.66 2.89
CA ASN A 194 -13.25 -18.55 4.02
C ASN A 194 -11.78 -18.42 3.53
N ILE A 195 -11.05 -17.43 4.05
CA ILE A 195 -9.68 -17.16 3.66
C ILE A 195 -8.81 -17.06 4.91
N GLU A 196 -7.70 -17.82 4.93
CA GLU A 196 -6.65 -17.61 5.93
C GLU A 196 -6.04 -16.23 5.75
N SER A 197 -5.98 -15.45 6.81
CA SER A 197 -5.51 -14.07 6.79
C SER A 197 -4.52 -13.78 7.90
N LEU A 198 -3.68 -12.79 7.62
CA LEU A 198 -2.81 -12.14 8.59
C LEU A 198 -3.52 -10.87 9.06
N LYS A 199 -3.60 -10.69 10.37
CA LYS A 199 -4.25 -9.55 11.01
C LYS A 199 -3.22 -8.56 11.50
N PHE A 200 -3.40 -7.30 11.14
CA PHE A 200 -2.49 -6.21 11.50
C PHE A 200 -3.26 -5.03 12.10
N ARG A 201 -2.52 -4.23 12.86
CA ARG A 201 -2.96 -2.92 13.35
C ARG A 201 -2.04 -1.84 12.77
N PRO A 202 -2.48 -1.11 11.74
CA PRO A 202 -1.83 0.13 11.33
C PRO A 202 -2.04 1.20 12.40
N TYR A 203 -0.96 1.87 12.83
CA TYR A 203 -1.06 3.05 13.69
C TYR A 203 -1.23 4.27 12.81
N VAL A 204 -2.32 5.00 13.00
CA VAL A 204 -2.66 6.18 12.21
C VAL A 204 -2.64 7.43 13.08
N MET A 205 -2.52 8.59 12.45
CA MET A 205 -2.60 9.86 13.18
C MET A 205 -4.01 10.02 13.75
N ALA A 206 -4.11 10.09 15.09
CA ALA A 206 -5.37 10.43 15.75
C ALA A 206 -5.79 11.86 15.38
N GLY A 207 -7.09 12.12 15.32
CA GLY A 207 -7.58 13.46 14.99
C GLY A 207 -8.97 13.46 14.35
N ARG A 208 -9.12 14.18 13.24
CA ARG A 208 -10.42 14.47 12.62
C ARG A 208 -11.27 13.22 12.29
N VAL A 209 -10.65 12.13 11.87
CA VAL A 209 -11.35 10.91 11.41
C VAL A 209 -11.26 9.80 12.46
N PHE A 210 -10.06 9.55 12.98
CA PHE A 210 -9.80 8.45 13.91
C PHE A 210 -9.79 8.94 15.35
N LYS A 211 -10.51 8.22 16.22
CA LYS A 211 -10.56 8.53 17.65
C LYS A 211 -9.21 8.33 18.33
N GLU A 212 -8.51 7.26 17.96
CA GLU A 212 -7.24 6.84 18.55
C GLU A 212 -6.31 6.35 17.44
N GLU A 213 -5.00 6.36 17.69
CA GLU A 213 -3.99 5.87 16.75
C GLU A 213 -4.20 4.38 16.38
N GLU A 214 -4.79 3.60 17.29
CA GLU A 214 -5.06 2.16 17.14
C GLU A 214 -6.45 1.85 16.54
N SER A 215 -7.13 2.81 15.94
CA SER A 215 -8.50 2.63 15.43
C SER A 215 -8.63 1.75 14.21
N LEU A 216 -7.51 1.40 13.54
CA LEU A 216 -7.54 0.57 12.33
C LEU A 216 -7.21 -0.89 12.61
N THR A 217 -7.88 -1.78 11.89
CA THR A 217 -7.50 -3.20 11.76
C THR A 217 -7.51 -3.57 10.28
N LEU A 218 -6.45 -4.26 9.84
CA LEU A 218 -6.27 -4.71 8.47
C LEU A 218 -6.12 -6.24 8.43
N TRP A 219 -6.84 -6.90 7.53
CA TRP A 219 -6.66 -8.30 7.18
C TRP A 219 -6.15 -8.43 5.75
N VAL A 220 -5.06 -9.16 5.58
CA VAL A 220 -4.52 -9.51 4.26
C VAL A 220 -4.47 -11.03 4.09
N SER A 221 -4.57 -11.52 2.86
CA SER A 221 -4.48 -12.96 2.59
C SER A 221 -3.12 -13.52 3.03
N LYS A 222 -3.14 -14.72 3.63
CA LYS A 222 -1.94 -15.46 4.04
C LYS A 222 -1.38 -16.24 2.85
N ASP A 223 -1.02 -15.53 1.79
CA ASP A 223 -0.40 -16.05 0.58
C ASP A 223 0.67 -15.08 0.06
N LYS A 224 1.29 -15.41 -1.07
CA LYS A 224 2.31 -14.56 -1.68
C LYS A 224 1.79 -13.21 -2.15
N ASN A 225 0.50 -13.09 -2.51
CA ASN A 225 -0.10 -11.82 -2.96
C ASN A 225 -0.29 -10.84 -1.79
N LYS A 226 -0.56 -11.32 -0.56
CA LYS A 226 -0.96 -10.49 0.60
C LYS A 226 -2.06 -9.49 0.22
N VAL A 227 -3.13 -10.03 -0.38
CA VAL A 227 -4.28 -9.22 -0.86
C VAL A 227 -4.99 -8.57 0.33
N PRO A 228 -5.29 -7.26 0.30
CA PRO A 228 -6.10 -6.62 1.34
C PRO A 228 -7.55 -7.14 1.27
N LEU A 229 -7.95 -7.92 2.26
CA LEU A 229 -9.27 -8.56 2.32
C LEU A 229 -10.30 -7.68 3.00
N ARG A 230 -9.86 -7.03 4.10
CA ARG A 230 -10.73 -6.20 4.93
C ARG A 230 -9.93 -5.13 5.66
N ILE A 231 -10.49 -3.93 5.73
CA ILE A 231 -10.05 -2.86 6.62
C ILE A 231 -11.24 -2.44 7.46
N LYS A 232 -11.05 -2.37 8.78
CA LYS A 232 -12.05 -1.84 9.72
C LYS A 232 -11.44 -0.64 10.43
N ALA A 233 -12.19 0.45 10.46
CA ALA A 233 -11.86 1.66 11.20
C ALA A 233 -12.91 1.90 12.28
N ASP A 234 -12.50 1.95 13.53
CA ASP A 234 -13.36 2.36 14.63
C ASP A 234 -13.38 3.89 14.70
N LEU A 235 -14.57 4.48 14.56
CA LEU A 235 -14.78 5.91 14.53
C LEU A 235 -15.27 6.38 15.92
N ALA A 236 -15.33 7.70 16.13
CA ALA A 236 -15.91 8.25 17.35
C ALA A 236 -17.36 7.78 17.57
N VAL A 237 -18.10 7.56 16.48
CA VAL A 237 -19.44 6.94 16.48
C VAL A 237 -19.47 5.88 15.40
N GLY A 238 -19.76 4.62 15.77
CA GLY A 238 -19.81 3.48 14.85
C GLY A 238 -18.46 3.04 14.31
N SER A 239 -18.49 2.36 13.18
CA SER A 239 -17.28 1.89 12.48
C SER A 239 -17.45 1.97 10.96
N LEU A 240 -16.35 2.15 10.24
CA LEU A 240 -16.30 2.02 8.79
C LEU A 240 -15.56 0.73 8.45
N ARG A 241 -16.11 -0.06 7.53
CA ARG A 241 -15.50 -1.28 7.04
C ARG A 241 -15.41 -1.25 5.52
N ALA A 242 -14.28 -1.64 4.98
CA ALA A 242 -14.06 -1.89 3.57
C ALA A 242 -13.73 -3.37 3.39
N ASP A 243 -14.58 -4.10 2.67
CA ASP A 243 -14.40 -5.51 2.32
C ASP A 243 -14.05 -5.64 0.83
N LEU A 244 -13.13 -6.52 0.50
CA LEU A 244 -12.80 -6.86 -0.88
C LEU A 244 -14.03 -7.50 -1.55
N GLU A 245 -14.54 -6.84 -2.61
CA GLU A 245 -15.72 -7.28 -3.37
C GLU A 245 -15.32 -7.95 -4.68
N ALA A 246 -14.22 -7.50 -5.31
CA ALA A 246 -13.72 -8.07 -6.55
C ALA A 246 -12.22 -7.79 -6.72
N PHE A 247 -11.56 -8.66 -7.47
CA PHE A 247 -10.16 -8.49 -7.83
C PHE A 247 -9.86 -9.09 -9.21
N LYS A 248 -8.75 -8.67 -9.80
CA LYS A 248 -8.15 -9.29 -11.00
C LYS A 248 -6.65 -9.00 -11.06
N GLY A 249 -5.94 -9.73 -11.93
CA GLY A 249 -4.53 -9.48 -12.23
C GLY A 249 -3.58 -9.80 -11.08
N LEU A 250 -3.95 -10.73 -10.18
CA LEU A 250 -3.04 -11.21 -9.13
C LEU A 250 -1.83 -11.91 -9.75
N LYS A 251 -0.66 -11.68 -9.18
CA LYS A 251 0.58 -12.31 -9.66
C LYS A 251 0.68 -13.79 -9.28
N HIS A 252 0.12 -14.17 -8.12
CA HIS A 252 0.18 -15.53 -7.61
C HIS A 252 -1.23 -16.11 -7.42
N PRO A 253 -1.38 -17.46 -7.32
CA PRO A 253 -2.65 -18.09 -7.01
C PRO A 253 -3.26 -17.55 -5.72
N PHE A 254 -4.55 -17.28 -5.74
CA PHE A 254 -5.33 -16.87 -4.57
C PHE A 254 -5.92 -18.12 -3.89
N LYS A 255 -5.66 -18.26 -2.58
CA LYS A 255 -6.05 -19.45 -1.82
C LYS A 255 -7.36 -19.24 -1.09
N ILE A 256 -8.31 -20.14 -1.30
CA ILE A 256 -9.59 -20.20 -0.59
C ILE A 256 -9.59 -21.47 0.26
N VAL A 257 -10.07 -21.39 1.50
CA VAL A 257 -10.24 -22.57 2.36
C VAL A 257 -11.53 -23.26 1.95
N VAL A 258 -11.42 -24.45 1.39
CA VAL A 258 -12.61 -25.30 1.09
C VAL A 258 -12.87 -26.12 2.33
N ASN A 259 -13.97 -25.85 3.04
CA ASN A 259 -14.46 -26.71 4.11
C ASN A 259 -15.14 -27.91 3.46
N ASN A 260 -14.55 -29.09 3.57
CA ASN A 260 -15.16 -30.36 3.21
C ASN A 260 -16.20 -30.76 4.25
#